data_22a8022a46d9797eeec376a49aca0d7d
#
_entry.id   22a8022a46d9797eeec376a49aca0d7d
#
_cell.length_a   1.000
_cell.length_b   1.000
_cell.length_c   1.000
_cell.angle_alpha   90.00
_cell.angle_beta   90.00
_cell.angle_gamma   90.00
#
_symmetry.space_group_name_H-M   'P 1'
#
loop_
_entity.id
_entity.type
_entity.pdbx_description
1 polymer ?
#
loop_
_entity_poly.entity_id
_entity_poly.type
_entity_poly.pdbx_seq_one_letter_code
_entity_poly.pdbx_strand_id
1 'polypeptide(L)'
;MKDLKHLIYFENLLEDANNELVRQAQADGSIVLGYTCYHIPEVLLNVDNCISVRLRAPKTGSLDISTYYMSNYTCDYARALVERAIEGGYQFLDALIGVDACSAMNRSMEHFEVLKVNSKEKFFVTHTDMPLKVTDYYIDAYTTQMREHVLNRLTETFGVDTSD
;
A
#
# COMPACT_ATOMS: atom_id res chain seq x y z
N MET A 1 23.52 11.34 28.42
CA MET A 1 22.11 10.99 28.12
C MET A 1 21.96 11.12 26.59
N LYS A 2 21.77 9.99 25.87
CA LYS A 2 21.58 10.06 24.42
C LYS A 2 20.31 10.85 24.14
N ASP A 3 20.36 11.72 23.15
CA ASP A 3 19.25 12.60 22.78
C ASP A 3 18.05 11.76 22.29
N LEU A 4 17.00 11.67 23.09
CA LEU A 4 15.79 10.90 22.77
C LEU A 4 14.89 11.58 21.74
N LYS A 5 15.22 12.79 21.29
CA LYS A 5 14.39 13.56 20.33
C LYS A 5 14.11 12.78 19.05
N HIS A 6 15.15 12.12 18.51
CA HIS A 6 14.98 11.34 17.28
C HIS A 6 14.09 10.12 17.49
N LEU A 7 14.16 9.46 18.65
CA LEU A 7 13.27 8.34 18.95
C LEU A 7 11.82 8.79 19.06
N ILE A 8 11.56 9.89 19.76
CA ILE A 8 10.22 10.48 19.88
C ILE A 8 9.70 10.90 18.48
N TYR A 9 10.55 11.50 17.66
CA TYR A 9 10.18 11.88 16.31
C TYR A 9 9.76 10.66 15.46
N PHE A 10 10.57 9.59 15.46
CA PHE A 10 10.23 8.37 14.73
C PHE A 10 8.99 7.68 15.30
N GLU A 11 8.81 7.70 16.61
CA GLU A 11 7.61 7.16 17.26
C GLU A 11 6.35 7.89 16.78
N ASN A 12 6.38 9.22 16.73
CA ASN A 12 5.29 10.04 16.21
C ASN A 12 5.00 9.73 14.72
N LEU A 13 6.04 9.53 13.88
CA LEU A 13 5.85 9.12 12.49
C LEU A 13 5.20 7.73 12.36
N LEU A 14 5.38 6.87 13.36
CA LEU A 14 4.80 5.53 13.37
C LEU A 14 3.34 5.49 13.85
N GLU A 15 2.83 6.55 14.47
CA GLU A 15 1.46 6.60 14.98
C GLU A 15 0.38 6.55 13.90
N ASP A 16 0.68 7.02 12.68
CA ASP A 16 -0.25 6.99 11.56
C ASP A 16 0.47 6.69 10.24
N ALA A 17 -0.19 5.97 9.33
CA ALA A 17 0.29 5.79 7.97
C ALA A 17 0.32 7.13 7.21
N ASN A 18 -0.66 8.00 7.45
CA ASN A 18 -0.70 9.37 6.96
C ASN A 18 0.07 10.33 7.90
N ASN A 19 1.35 10.10 8.06
CA ASN A 19 2.20 10.90 8.92
C ASN A 19 2.59 12.26 8.29
N GLU A 20 3.35 13.05 9.03
CA GLU A 20 3.74 14.41 8.60
C GLU A 20 4.55 14.40 7.27
N LEU A 21 5.42 13.42 7.04
CA LEU A 21 6.20 13.32 5.79
C LEU A 21 5.30 13.03 4.59
N VAL A 22 4.32 12.16 4.75
CA VAL A 22 3.34 11.85 3.70
C VAL A 22 2.50 13.09 3.38
N ARG A 23 2.03 13.80 4.41
CA ARG A 23 1.27 15.04 4.21
C ARG A 23 2.09 16.13 3.53
N GLN A 24 3.38 16.25 3.87
CA GLN A 24 4.28 17.18 3.20
C GLN A 24 4.43 16.82 1.72
N ALA A 25 4.71 15.56 1.41
CA ALA A 25 4.84 15.10 0.02
C ALA A 25 3.55 15.36 -0.78
N GLN A 26 2.37 15.12 -0.19
CA GLN A 26 1.10 15.46 -0.83
C GLN A 26 0.94 16.96 -1.08
N ALA A 27 1.34 17.80 -0.13
CA ALA A 27 1.31 19.25 -0.30
C ALA A 27 2.25 19.72 -1.42
N ASP A 28 3.35 19.03 -1.63
CA ASP A 28 4.30 19.25 -2.72
C ASP A 28 3.81 18.63 -4.06
N GLY A 29 2.63 17.99 -4.07
CA GLY A 29 1.99 17.43 -5.26
C GLY A 29 2.37 15.99 -5.57
N SER A 30 3.02 15.26 -4.66
CA SER A 30 3.41 13.86 -4.88
C SER A 30 2.22 12.92 -4.89
N ILE A 31 2.32 11.87 -5.71
CA ILE A 31 1.38 10.76 -5.81
C ILE A 31 1.73 9.74 -4.72
N VAL A 32 0.78 9.41 -3.87
CA VAL A 32 1.01 8.52 -2.71
C VAL A 32 0.57 7.10 -3.02
N LEU A 33 1.55 6.21 -3.10
CA LEU A 33 1.36 4.79 -3.42
C LEU A 33 1.42 3.95 -2.15
N GLY A 34 0.28 3.36 -1.76
CA GLY A 34 0.24 2.39 -0.67
C GLY A 34 0.77 1.03 -1.10
N TYR A 35 1.47 0.31 -0.21
CA TYR A 35 1.80 -1.09 -0.42
C TYR A 35 1.71 -1.88 0.89
N THR A 36 1.57 -3.22 0.80
CA THR A 36 1.28 -4.04 1.98
C THR A 36 2.43 -4.95 2.43
N CYS A 37 3.15 -5.55 1.53
CA CYS A 37 4.12 -6.61 1.79
C CYS A 37 5.52 -6.30 1.29
N TYR A 38 6.53 -6.99 1.82
CA TYR A 38 7.95 -6.83 1.45
C TYR A 38 8.30 -7.31 0.04
N HIS A 39 7.40 -8.06 -0.60
CA HIS A 39 7.65 -8.66 -1.90
C HIS A 39 7.46 -7.68 -3.06
N ILE A 40 7.04 -6.47 -2.78
CA ILE A 40 6.99 -5.39 -3.76
C ILE A 40 8.33 -4.66 -3.72
N PRO A 41 9.01 -4.49 -4.86
CA PRO A 41 10.25 -3.73 -4.92
C PRO A 41 9.91 -2.23 -4.74
N GLU A 42 10.02 -1.77 -3.51
CA GLU A 42 9.64 -0.39 -3.10
C GLU A 42 10.32 0.68 -3.97
N VAL A 43 11.52 0.40 -4.48
CA VAL A 43 12.24 1.32 -5.36
C VAL A 43 11.42 1.70 -6.60
N LEU A 44 10.62 0.77 -7.15
CA LEU A 44 9.75 1.02 -8.30
C LEU A 44 8.49 1.83 -7.95
N LEU A 45 8.23 2.05 -6.68
CA LEU A 45 7.11 2.89 -6.21
C LEU A 45 7.54 4.33 -5.87
N ASN A 46 8.84 4.63 -5.99
CA ASN A 46 9.40 5.96 -5.73
C ASN A 46 10.01 6.53 -7.02
N VAL A 47 9.32 6.36 -8.14
CA VAL A 47 9.70 6.92 -9.44
C VAL A 47 9.07 8.29 -9.63
N ASP A 48 9.75 9.18 -10.37
CA ASP A 48 9.28 10.53 -10.69
C ASP A 48 8.70 11.23 -9.44
N ASN A 49 7.46 11.63 -9.49
CA ASN A 49 6.73 12.34 -8.44
C ASN A 49 5.92 11.40 -7.52
N CYS A 50 6.35 10.15 -7.34
CA CYS A 50 5.69 9.18 -6.48
C CYS A 50 6.40 9.03 -5.14
N ILE A 51 5.63 8.77 -4.09
CA ILE A 51 6.13 8.36 -2.77
C ILE A 51 5.42 7.08 -2.32
N SER A 52 6.20 6.10 -1.88
CA SER A 52 5.65 4.86 -1.36
C SER A 52 5.36 4.94 0.15
N VAL A 53 4.25 4.31 0.56
CA VAL A 53 3.87 4.21 1.97
C VAL A 53 3.48 2.77 2.29
N ARG A 54 4.24 2.11 3.15
CA ARG A 54 3.83 0.81 3.65
C ARG A 54 2.64 0.97 4.59
N LEU A 55 1.53 0.32 4.26
CA LEU A 55 0.31 0.43 5.06
C LEU A 55 0.48 -0.22 6.43
N ARG A 56 -0.03 0.45 7.43
CA ARG A 56 -0.12 0.03 8.82
C ARG A 56 -1.44 0.53 9.40
N ALA A 57 -1.95 -0.14 10.41
CA ALA A 57 -3.19 0.22 11.07
C ALA A 57 -2.96 0.46 12.59
N PRO A 58 -2.06 1.38 12.99
CA PRO A 58 -1.67 1.54 14.39
C PRO A 58 -2.79 2.12 15.28
N LYS A 59 -3.76 2.80 14.69
CA LYS A 59 -4.89 3.41 15.40
C LYS A 59 -6.18 2.60 15.35
N THR A 60 -6.13 1.37 14.88
CA THR A 60 -7.29 0.47 14.87
C THR A 60 -7.58 0.02 16.30
N GLY A 61 -8.68 0.48 16.85
CA GLY A 61 -9.05 0.20 18.24
C GLY A 61 -9.71 -1.16 18.44
N SER A 62 -10.36 -1.70 17.41
CA SER A 62 -10.99 -3.02 17.39
C SER A 62 -10.87 -3.64 15.98
N LEU A 63 -11.33 -4.87 15.83
CA LEU A 63 -11.46 -5.56 14.55
C LEU A 63 -12.92 -5.98 14.30
N ASP A 64 -13.86 -5.27 14.89
CA ASP A 64 -15.28 -5.65 14.90
C ASP A 64 -15.92 -5.55 13.53
N ILE A 65 -15.66 -4.47 12.79
CA ILE A 65 -16.23 -4.25 11.45
C ILE A 65 -15.59 -5.23 10.46
N SER A 66 -14.28 -5.42 10.52
CA SER A 66 -13.57 -6.34 9.63
C SER A 66 -14.04 -7.79 9.78
N THR A 67 -14.59 -8.15 10.95
CA THR A 67 -15.14 -9.49 11.22
C THR A 67 -16.33 -9.83 10.33
N TYR A 68 -17.08 -8.84 9.85
CA TYR A 68 -18.17 -9.07 8.89
C TYR A 68 -17.67 -9.45 7.49
N TYR A 69 -16.44 -9.13 7.16
CA TYR A 69 -15.85 -9.32 5.84
C TYR A 69 -14.77 -10.41 5.81
N MET A 70 -14.08 -10.61 6.93
CA MET A 70 -12.97 -11.55 7.06
C MET A 70 -13.12 -12.38 8.33
N SER A 71 -12.88 -13.68 8.22
CA SER A 71 -12.96 -14.61 9.37
C SER A 71 -12.01 -14.19 10.49
N ASN A 72 -12.42 -14.45 11.74
CA ASN A 72 -11.59 -14.26 12.94
C ASN A 72 -10.28 -15.08 12.92
N TYR A 73 -10.22 -16.12 12.11
CA TYR A 73 -9.01 -16.94 11.92
C TYR A 73 -8.04 -16.35 10.88
N THR A 74 -8.42 -15.25 10.23
CA THR A 74 -7.55 -14.56 9.28
C THR A 74 -6.53 -13.71 10.01
N CYS A 75 -5.38 -13.49 9.39
CA CYS A 75 -4.29 -12.66 9.90
C CYS A 75 -4.81 -11.29 10.42
N ASP A 76 -4.50 -10.96 11.67
CA ASP A 76 -4.94 -9.71 12.31
C ASP A 76 -4.45 -8.46 11.58
N TYR A 77 -3.25 -8.51 10.99
CA TYR A 77 -2.75 -7.39 10.18
C TYR A 77 -3.66 -7.14 8.96
N ALA A 78 -4.04 -8.18 8.22
CA ALA A 78 -4.93 -8.05 7.07
C ALA A 78 -6.31 -7.52 7.46
N ARG A 79 -6.85 -8.00 8.60
CA ARG A 79 -8.11 -7.53 9.17
C ARG A 79 -8.03 -6.07 9.62
N ALA A 80 -6.95 -5.69 10.31
CA ALA A 80 -6.73 -4.33 10.76
C ALA A 80 -6.62 -3.32 9.61
N LEU A 81 -6.03 -3.73 8.46
CA LEU A 81 -6.02 -2.90 7.26
C LEU A 81 -7.44 -2.66 6.72
N VAL A 82 -8.30 -3.69 6.68
CA VAL A 82 -9.70 -3.55 6.23
C VAL A 82 -10.48 -2.67 7.21
N GLU A 83 -10.35 -2.90 8.52
CA GLU A 83 -10.98 -2.05 9.55
C GLU A 83 -10.60 -0.59 9.34
N ARG A 84 -9.31 -0.30 9.30
CA ARG A 84 -8.80 1.07 9.13
C ARG A 84 -9.22 1.70 7.81
N ALA A 85 -9.34 0.90 6.75
CA ALA A 85 -9.82 1.36 5.45
C ALA A 85 -11.27 1.81 5.51
N ILE A 86 -12.14 1.03 6.15
CA ILE A 86 -13.56 1.34 6.34
C ILE A 86 -13.73 2.60 7.21
N GLU A 87 -12.88 2.79 8.23
CA GLU A 87 -12.82 4.02 9.03
C GLU A 87 -12.33 5.25 8.25
N GLY A 88 -11.95 5.11 6.97
CA GLY A 88 -11.45 6.19 6.13
C GLY A 88 -9.97 6.54 6.34
N GLY A 89 -9.22 5.69 7.03
CA GLY A 89 -7.83 5.94 7.39
C GLY A 89 -6.85 5.97 6.21
N TYR A 90 -7.29 5.57 5.00
CA TYR A 90 -6.47 5.53 3.79
C TYR A 90 -7.01 6.38 2.63
N GLN A 91 -7.80 7.41 2.93
CA GLN A 91 -8.27 8.36 1.92
C GLN A 91 -7.14 9.16 1.26
N PHE A 92 -5.98 9.20 1.88
CA PHE A 92 -4.81 9.92 1.35
C PHE A 92 -4.12 9.19 0.18
N LEU A 93 -4.33 7.89 0.01
CA LEU A 93 -3.70 7.11 -1.06
C LEU A 93 -4.26 7.46 -2.44
N ASP A 94 -3.40 7.39 -3.44
CA ASP A 94 -3.75 7.50 -4.86
C ASP A 94 -3.81 6.11 -5.53
N ALA A 95 -3.02 5.15 -5.06
CA ALA A 95 -3.12 3.75 -5.46
C ALA A 95 -2.71 2.82 -4.31
N LEU A 96 -3.12 1.56 -4.39
CA LEU A 96 -2.70 0.48 -3.50
C LEU A 96 -2.14 -0.68 -4.33
N ILE A 97 -0.89 -1.02 -4.06
CA ILE A 97 -0.16 -2.07 -4.76
C ILE A 97 0.02 -3.26 -3.82
N GLY A 98 -0.43 -4.41 -4.24
CA GLY A 98 -0.33 -5.67 -3.52
C GLY A 98 0.48 -6.72 -4.26
N VAL A 99 0.73 -7.82 -3.56
CA VAL A 99 1.36 -9.01 -4.14
C VAL A 99 0.57 -10.24 -3.74
N ASP A 100 0.33 -11.13 -4.69
CA ASP A 100 -0.31 -12.42 -4.44
C ASP A 100 0.69 -13.40 -3.83
N ALA A 101 0.95 -13.22 -2.53
CA ALA A 101 1.80 -14.10 -1.75
C ALA A 101 1.05 -14.75 -0.58
N CYS A 102 -0.14 -14.24 -0.23
CA CYS A 102 -0.88 -14.67 0.94
C CYS A 102 -2.39 -14.43 0.75
N SER A 103 -3.19 -15.49 0.83
CA SER A 103 -4.64 -15.42 0.65
C SER A 103 -5.36 -14.45 1.62
N ALA A 104 -4.84 -14.26 2.83
CA ALA A 104 -5.39 -13.30 3.78
C ALA A 104 -5.20 -11.86 3.28
N MET A 105 -4.02 -11.55 2.74
CA MET A 105 -3.74 -10.22 2.19
C MET A 105 -4.50 -9.96 0.89
N ASN A 106 -4.57 -10.95 0.00
CA ASN A 106 -5.37 -10.86 -1.23
C ASN A 106 -6.82 -10.52 -0.90
N ARG A 107 -7.39 -11.21 0.08
CA ARG A 107 -8.76 -10.93 0.51
C ARG A 107 -8.91 -9.52 1.08
N SER A 108 -7.94 -9.05 1.85
CA SER A 108 -7.91 -7.66 2.32
C SER A 108 -7.91 -6.67 1.16
N MET A 109 -7.06 -6.88 0.15
CA MET A 109 -6.96 -6.01 -1.03
C MET A 109 -8.25 -6.00 -1.86
N GLU A 110 -8.89 -7.15 -2.08
CA GLU A 110 -10.20 -7.24 -2.73
C GLU A 110 -11.26 -6.39 -2.01
N HIS A 111 -11.23 -6.36 -0.69
CA HIS A 111 -12.16 -5.53 0.09
C HIS A 111 -11.92 -4.04 -0.10
N PHE A 112 -10.69 -3.59 -0.35
CA PHE A 112 -10.46 -2.18 -0.70
C PHE A 112 -11.19 -1.77 -1.98
N GLU A 113 -11.26 -2.67 -2.97
CA GLU A 113 -12.00 -2.41 -4.22
C GLU A 113 -13.52 -2.55 -4.05
N VAL A 114 -13.96 -3.69 -3.51
CA VAL A 114 -15.39 -4.03 -3.42
C VAL A 114 -16.15 -3.06 -2.53
N LEU A 115 -15.56 -2.66 -1.40
CA LEU A 115 -16.18 -1.73 -0.45
C LEU A 115 -15.97 -0.26 -0.84
N LYS A 116 -15.19 0.02 -1.88
CA LYS A 116 -14.88 1.38 -2.34
C LYS A 116 -14.44 2.28 -1.18
N VAL A 117 -13.51 1.77 -0.37
CA VAL A 117 -13.05 2.43 0.86
C VAL A 117 -12.32 3.74 0.64
N ASN A 118 -11.87 4.02 -0.59
CA ASN A 118 -11.27 5.29 -0.99
C ASN A 118 -12.20 5.99 -1.99
N SER A 119 -12.46 7.26 -1.76
CA SER A 119 -13.41 8.07 -2.54
C SER A 119 -12.79 8.78 -3.75
N LYS A 120 -11.47 8.72 -3.94
CA LYS A 120 -10.81 9.36 -5.08
C LYS A 120 -11.18 8.64 -6.37
N GLU A 121 -11.62 9.38 -7.38
CA GLU A 121 -12.05 8.83 -8.67
C GLU A 121 -10.96 8.02 -9.38
N LYS A 122 -9.71 8.47 -9.28
CA LYS A 122 -8.55 7.83 -9.90
C LYS A 122 -7.90 6.76 -9.03
N PHE A 123 -8.41 6.53 -7.81
CA PHE A 123 -7.85 5.49 -6.94
C PHE A 123 -8.00 4.12 -7.58
N PHE A 124 -6.93 3.34 -7.54
CA PHE A 124 -6.96 1.96 -8.01
C PHE A 124 -6.20 1.02 -7.07
N VAL A 125 -6.57 -0.24 -7.12
CA VAL A 125 -5.85 -1.34 -6.48
C VAL A 125 -5.27 -2.22 -7.59
N THR A 126 -4.06 -2.72 -7.40
CA THR A 126 -3.44 -3.65 -8.34
C THR A 126 -2.61 -4.69 -7.61
N HIS A 127 -2.43 -5.84 -8.25
CA HIS A 127 -1.67 -6.98 -7.72
C HIS A 127 -0.64 -7.46 -8.73
N THR A 128 0.46 -8.01 -8.20
CA THR A 128 1.44 -8.77 -8.97
C THR A 128 1.61 -10.14 -8.31
N ASP A 129 1.85 -11.17 -9.10
CA ASP A 129 2.17 -12.49 -8.57
C ASP A 129 3.59 -12.50 -8.00
N MET A 130 3.80 -13.27 -6.95
CA MET A 130 5.13 -13.45 -6.40
C MET A 130 5.77 -14.73 -6.98
N PRO A 131 6.94 -14.62 -7.63
CA PRO A 131 7.63 -15.79 -8.13
C PRO A 131 8.13 -16.68 -6.98
N LEU A 132 7.75 -17.96 -7.01
CA LEU A 132 8.16 -18.96 -6.01
C LEU A 132 9.59 -19.49 -6.24
N LYS A 133 10.18 -19.24 -7.40
CA LYS A 133 11.52 -19.69 -7.79
C LYS A 133 12.24 -18.58 -8.51
N VAL A 134 13.57 -18.54 -8.36
CA VAL A 134 14.45 -17.62 -9.08
C VAL A 134 14.99 -18.34 -10.30
N THR A 135 14.34 -18.16 -11.45
CA THR A 135 14.80 -18.60 -12.77
C THR A 135 14.56 -17.46 -13.76
N ASP A 136 15.25 -17.45 -14.89
CA ASP A 136 15.09 -16.41 -15.91
C ASP A 136 13.62 -16.24 -16.32
N TYR A 137 12.89 -17.35 -16.52
CA TYR A 137 11.47 -17.31 -16.84
C TYR A 137 10.63 -16.56 -15.79
N TYR A 138 10.85 -16.84 -14.49
CA TYR A 138 10.10 -16.17 -13.43
C TYR A 138 10.51 -14.71 -13.24
N ILE A 139 11.78 -14.38 -13.49
CA ILE A 139 12.26 -12.99 -13.47
C ILE A 139 11.60 -12.21 -14.58
N ASP A 140 11.57 -12.74 -15.80
CA ASP A 140 10.93 -12.10 -16.95
C ASP A 140 9.43 -11.91 -16.74
N ALA A 141 8.74 -12.96 -16.25
CA ALA A 141 7.32 -12.89 -15.95
C ALA A 141 6.99 -11.83 -14.88
N TYR A 142 7.77 -11.79 -13.79
CA TYR A 142 7.57 -10.81 -12.74
C TYR A 142 7.89 -9.37 -13.22
N THR A 143 8.94 -9.20 -14.00
CA THR A 143 9.30 -7.91 -14.59
C THR A 143 8.20 -7.42 -15.52
N THR A 144 7.62 -8.29 -16.32
CA THR A 144 6.48 -7.97 -17.20
C THR A 144 5.27 -7.53 -16.38
N GLN A 145 4.90 -8.27 -15.34
CA GLN A 145 3.79 -7.90 -14.46
C GLN A 145 4.02 -6.55 -13.76
N MET A 146 5.22 -6.31 -13.22
CA MET A 146 5.54 -5.02 -12.60
C MET A 146 5.39 -3.87 -13.59
N ARG A 147 5.82 -4.08 -14.83
CA ARG A 147 5.67 -3.08 -15.89
C ARG A 147 4.20 -2.85 -16.24
N GLU A 148 3.46 -3.90 -16.52
CA GLU A 148 2.08 -3.80 -17.01
C GLU A 148 1.09 -3.39 -15.90
N HIS A 149 1.18 -4.02 -14.73
CA HIS A 149 0.19 -3.82 -13.67
C HIS A 149 0.51 -2.63 -12.76
N VAL A 150 1.77 -2.20 -12.68
CA VAL A 150 2.17 -1.08 -11.83
C VAL A 150 2.60 0.12 -12.65
N LEU A 151 3.73 0.05 -13.36
CA LEU A 151 4.33 1.22 -13.99
C LEU A 151 3.45 1.81 -15.11
N ASN A 152 2.98 0.99 -16.04
CA ASN A 152 2.10 1.46 -17.12
C ASN A 152 0.81 2.05 -16.56
N ARG A 153 0.24 1.43 -15.53
CA ARG A 153 -0.98 1.91 -14.89
C ARG A 153 -0.78 3.26 -14.19
N LEU A 154 0.38 3.48 -13.57
CA LEU A 154 0.75 4.78 -13.00
C LEU A 154 0.87 5.84 -14.09
N THR A 155 1.55 5.51 -15.19
CA THR A 155 1.66 6.42 -16.35
C THR A 155 0.29 6.76 -16.93
N GLU A 156 -0.56 5.78 -17.18
CA GLU A 156 -1.90 5.98 -17.76
C GLU A 156 -2.83 6.78 -16.85
N THR A 157 -2.76 6.54 -15.54
CA THR A 157 -3.70 7.15 -14.58
C THR A 157 -3.26 8.54 -14.14
N PHE A 158 -1.97 8.74 -13.91
CA PHE A 158 -1.42 9.96 -13.30
C PHE A 158 -0.41 10.70 -14.18
N GLY A 159 0.01 10.13 -15.31
CA GLY A 159 1.03 10.72 -16.17
C GLY A 159 2.45 10.64 -15.64
N VAL A 160 2.70 9.68 -14.72
CA VAL A 160 4.03 9.44 -14.13
C VAL A 160 5.02 9.02 -15.21
N ASP A 161 6.21 9.61 -15.22
CA ASP A 161 7.30 9.18 -16.09
C ASP A 161 7.99 7.95 -15.49
N THR A 162 7.92 6.84 -16.19
CA THR A 162 8.51 5.55 -15.80
C THR A 162 9.57 5.06 -16.78
N SER A 163 10.16 5.98 -17.56
CA SER A 163 11.09 5.65 -18.65
C SER A 163 12.54 5.43 -18.20
N ASP A 164 12.91 5.78 -16.96
CA ASP A 164 14.27 5.66 -16.42
C ASP A 164 14.53 4.31 -15.72
#